data_cebaa4d6a5ff821c56f4684106adbf43
#
_entry.id   cebaa4d6a5ff821c56f4684106adbf43
#
_cell.length_a   1.000
_cell.length_b   1.000
_cell.length_c   1.000
_cell.angle_alpha   90.00
_cell.angle_beta   90.00
_cell.angle_gamma   90.00
#
_symmetry.space_group_name_H-M   'P 1'
#
loop_
_entity.id
_entity.type
_entity.pdbx_description
1 polymer ?
#
loop_
_entity_poly.entity_id
_entity_poly.type
_entity_poly.pdbx_seq_one_letter_code
_entity_poly.pdbx_strand_id
1 'polypeptide(L)'
;MPERFELGTLPYELLAGVTAAVDFIADLASDAGERRVRIEESMAYVERHEDALLDRLLDGLSGIDTVTLHGRPARRTPTLLFSVAGHTGREVHEALAKDGVNAPASNFYAIEASRHAGLGDDGAVRAGLAPYTSVEDVDRLVAGVAALHA
;
A
#
# COMPACT_ATOMS: atom_id res chain seq x y z
N MET A 1 -34.20 8.12 7.12
CA MET A 1 -34.89 6.92 6.61
C MET A 1 -33.87 5.80 6.39
N PRO A 2 -33.22 5.30 7.46
CA PRO A 2 -32.26 4.19 7.31
C PRO A 2 -32.96 2.91 6.81
N GLU A 3 -34.21 2.65 7.24
CA GLU A 3 -34.98 1.44 6.93
C GLU A 3 -35.15 1.18 5.44
N ARG A 4 -34.99 2.21 4.59
CA ARG A 4 -35.04 2.07 3.12
C ARG A 4 -33.91 1.17 2.60
N PHE A 5 -32.80 1.13 3.30
CA PHE A 5 -31.58 0.43 2.88
C PHE A 5 -31.26 -0.79 3.75
N GLU A 6 -32.10 -1.06 4.74
CA GLU A 6 -31.92 -2.15 5.69
C GLU A 6 -32.91 -3.27 5.40
N LEU A 7 -32.42 -4.42 4.96
CA LEU A 7 -33.23 -5.56 4.55
C LEU A 7 -33.42 -6.60 5.68
N GLY A 8 -32.93 -6.32 6.87
CA GLY A 8 -33.00 -7.24 8.00
C GLY A 8 -32.30 -6.72 9.25
N THR A 9 -32.06 -7.60 10.21
CA THR A 9 -31.33 -7.29 11.45
C THR A 9 -29.91 -6.86 11.13
N LEU A 10 -29.49 -5.73 11.67
CA LEU A 10 -28.14 -5.21 11.49
C LEU A 10 -27.11 -6.08 12.23
N PRO A 11 -25.89 -6.23 11.68
CA PRO A 11 -24.78 -6.89 12.34
C PRO A 11 -24.18 -5.96 13.41
N TYR A 12 -24.77 -5.89 14.58
CA TYR A 12 -24.42 -4.91 15.63
C TYR A 12 -22.95 -5.03 16.07
N GLU A 13 -22.39 -6.23 16.09
CA GLU A 13 -20.99 -6.47 16.39
C GLU A 13 -20.05 -5.83 15.35
N LEU A 14 -20.44 -5.85 14.07
CA LEU A 14 -19.65 -5.19 13.01
C LEU A 14 -19.78 -3.66 13.10
N LEU A 15 -20.95 -3.14 13.48
CA LEU A 15 -21.13 -1.71 13.70
C LEU A 15 -20.28 -1.21 14.88
N ALA A 16 -20.19 -1.99 15.95
CA ALA A 16 -19.29 -1.70 17.08
C ALA A 16 -17.81 -1.73 16.60
N GLY A 17 -17.44 -2.69 15.75
CA GLY A 17 -16.11 -2.78 15.14
C GLY A 17 -15.79 -1.57 14.28
N VAL A 18 -16.73 -1.07 13.47
CA VAL A 18 -16.55 0.17 12.68
C VAL A 18 -16.31 1.37 13.60
N THR A 19 -17.07 1.49 14.69
CA THR A 19 -16.86 2.57 15.66
C THR A 19 -15.47 2.51 16.27
N ALA A 20 -15.02 1.34 16.70
CA ALA A 20 -13.69 1.13 17.26
C ALA A 20 -12.57 1.43 16.22
N ALA A 21 -12.78 1.08 14.96
CA ALA A 21 -11.83 1.40 13.90
C ALA A 21 -11.71 2.92 13.66
N VAL A 22 -12.82 3.65 13.71
CA VAL A 22 -12.82 5.12 13.60
C VAL A 22 -12.11 5.76 14.79
N ASP A 23 -12.34 5.25 16.00
CA ASP A 23 -11.67 5.74 17.20
C ASP A 23 -10.16 5.42 17.16
N PHE A 24 -9.77 4.22 16.73
CA PHE A 24 -8.36 3.87 16.49
C PHE A 24 -7.68 4.83 15.52
N ILE A 25 -8.32 5.15 14.39
CA ILE A 25 -7.78 6.12 13.42
C ILE A 25 -7.65 7.51 14.05
N ALA A 26 -8.64 7.93 14.85
CA ALA A 26 -8.58 9.22 15.52
C ALA A 26 -7.43 9.34 16.51
N ASP A 27 -6.97 8.23 17.08
CA ASP A 27 -5.94 8.20 18.13
C ASP A 27 -4.50 8.02 17.60
N LEU A 28 -4.31 7.94 16.27
CA LEU A 28 -2.97 7.74 15.68
C LEU A 28 -1.99 8.88 15.93
N ALA A 29 -2.47 10.14 15.99
CA ALA A 29 -1.60 11.30 16.18
C ALA A 29 -1.76 11.94 17.57
N SER A 30 -2.97 11.92 18.14
CA SER A 30 -3.29 12.58 19.41
C SER A 30 -4.52 11.93 20.05
N ASP A 31 -4.54 11.85 21.38
CA ASP A 31 -5.69 11.42 22.19
C ASP A 31 -6.49 12.59 22.76
N ALA A 32 -6.09 13.84 22.48
CA ALA A 32 -6.70 15.06 23.01
C ALA A 32 -7.62 15.76 22.00
N GLY A 33 -8.76 16.25 22.47
CA GLY A 33 -9.68 17.05 21.66
C GLY A 33 -10.87 16.27 21.09
N GLU A 34 -11.66 16.95 20.27
CA GLU A 34 -12.84 16.38 19.65
C GLU A 34 -12.49 15.35 18.58
N ARG A 35 -13.27 14.25 18.50
CA ARG A 35 -13.00 13.12 17.58
C ARG A 35 -12.80 13.58 16.13
N ARG A 36 -13.55 14.55 15.64
CA ARG A 36 -13.41 15.07 14.27
C ARG A 36 -12.05 15.73 14.06
N VAL A 37 -11.60 16.54 14.99
CA VAL A 37 -10.29 17.21 14.94
C VAL A 37 -9.18 16.16 14.98
N ARG A 38 -9.27 15.19 15.89
CA ARG A 38 -8.28 14.10 16.00
C ARG A 38 -8.17 13.29 14.71
N ILE A 39 -9.29 12.99 14.04
CA ILE A 39 -9.27 12.31 12.73
C ILE A 39 -8.51 13.14 11.69
N GLU A 40 -8.76 14.44 11.61
CA GLU A 40 -8.09 15.32 10.64
C GLU A 40 -6.58 15.42 10.92
N GLU A 41 -6.18 15.53 12.18
CA GLU A 41 -4.78 15.53 12.60
C GLU A 41 -4.10 14.20 12.31
N SER A 42 -4.77 13.08 12.59
CA SER A 42 -4.28 11.73 12.33
C SER A 42 -4.11 11.46 10.85
N MET A 43 -5.06 11.86 10.01
CA MET A 43 -4.94 11.72 8.56
C MET A 43 -3.79 12.56 8.00
N ALA A 44 -3.60 13.78 8.49
CA ALA A 44 -2.47 14.61 8.10
C ALA A 44 -1.11 14.05 8.59
N TYR A 45 -1.09 13.40 9.75
CA TYR A 45 0.09 12.69 10.24
C TYR A 45 0.43 11.50 9.34
N VAL A 46 -0.56 10.65 9.04
CA VAL A 46 -0.42 9.48 8.17
C VAL A 46 0.09 9.89 6.79
N GLU A 47 -0.52 10.92 6.16
CA GLU A 47 -0.10 11.43 4.86
C GLU A 47 1.38 11.82 4.87
N ARG A 48 1.83 12.61 5.83
CA ARG A 48 3.25 13.01 5.91
C ARG A 48 4.20 11.84 6.13
N HIS A 49 3.82 10.87 6.96
CA HIS A 49 4.62 9.69 7.24
C HIS A 49 4.76 8.81 5.99
N GLU A 50 3.64 8.52 5.35
CA GLU A 50 3.59 7.67 4.16
C GLU A 50 4.24 8.33 2.95
N ASP A 51 4.10 9.65 2.76
CA ASP A 51 4.76 10.40 1.68
C ASP A 51 6.30 10.32 1.83
N ALA A 52 6.83 10.51 3.03
CA ALA A 52 8.27 10.41 3.28
C ALA A 52 8.83 9.01 2.98
N LEU A 53 8.09 7.96 3.35
CA LEU A 53 8.46 6.57 3.05
C LEU A 53 8.32 6.26 1.56
N LEU A 54 7.30 6.81 0.90
CA LEU A 54 7.08 6.63 -0.53
C LEU A 54 8.20 7.27 -1.35
N ASP A 55 8.62 8.49 -1.00
CA ASP A 55 9.75 9.15 -1.65
C ASP A 55 11.02 8.30 -1.54
N ARG A 56 11.32 7.79 -0.33
CA ARG A 56 12.44 6.89 -0.10
C ARG A 56 12.35 5.61 -0.95
N LEU A 57 11.17 5.02 -1.04
CA LEU A 57 10.92 3.81 -1.83
C LEU A 57 11.09 4.07 -3.34
N LEU A 58 10.56 5.18 -3.82
CA LEU A 58 10.69 5.60 -5.23
C LEU A 58 12.14 5.87 -5.59
N ASP A 59 12.89 6.57 -4.75
CA ASP A 59 14.32 6.86 -4.95
C ASP A 59 15.12 5.56 -4.97
N GLY A 60 14.89 4.67 -4.00
CA GLY A 60 15.57 3.38 -3.91
C GLY A 60 15.34 2.49 -5.13
N LEU A 61 14.08 2.31 -5.53
CA LEU A 61 13.73 1.49 -6.69
C LEU A 61 14.15 2.11 -8.02
N SER A 62 14.10 3.44 -8.14
CA SER A 62 14.55 4.15 -9.36
C SER A 62 16.06 4.04 -9.59
N GLY A 63 16.84 3.75 -8.55
CA GLY A 63 18.28 3.50 -8.63
C GLY A 63 18.67 2.09 -9.11
N ILE A 64 17.70 1.20 -9.35
CA ILE A 64 17.95 -0.17 -9.79
C ILE A 64 17.60 -0.29 -11.27
N ASP A 65 18.60 -0.49 -12.13
CA ASP A 65 18.45 -0.47 -13.59
C ASP A 65 17.44 -1.49 -14.13
N THR A 66 17.26 -2.61 -13.44
CA THR A 66 16.32 -3.68 -13.82
C THR A 66 14.87 -3.38 -13.43
N VAL A 67 14.61 -2.33 -12.65
CA VAL A 67 13.28 -1.98 -12.17
C VAL A 67 12.56 -1.03 -13.14
N THR A 68 11.32 -1.36 -13.45
CA THR A 68 10.39 -0.44 -14.13
C THR A 68 9.25 -0.08 -13.20
N LEU A 69 9.12 1.22 -12.88
CA LEU A 69 7.99 1.76 -12.13
C LEU A 69 6.83 2.08 -13.09
N HIS A 70 5.63 1.57 -12.77
CA HIS A 70 4.43 1.78 -13.57
C HIS A 70 3.59 2.94 -13.01
N GLY A 71 3.48 4.01 -13.82
CA GLY A 71 2.74 5.23 -13.48
C GLY A 71 3.56 6.26 -12.68
N ARG A 72 3.43 7.53 -13.06
CA ARG A 72 4.05 8.69 -12.40
C ARG A 72 3.05 9.84 -12.23
N PRO A 73 1.98 9.66 -11.44
CA PRO A 73 1.03 10.73 -11.19
C PRO A 73 1.65 11.83 -10.32
N ALA A 74 1.20 13.07 -10.49
CA ALA A 74 1.66 14.21 -9.69
C ALA A 74 1.30 14.09 -8.19
N ARG A 75 0.18 13.43 -7.88
CA ARG A 75 -0.23 13.04 -6.52
C ARG A 75 -0.69 11.59 -6.56
N ARG A 76 -0.34 10.84 -5.53
CA ARG A 76 -0.69 9.41 -5.43
C ARG A 76 -0.90 9.01 -3.97
N THR A 77 -1.57 7.88 -3.79
CA THR A 77 -1.55 7.15 -2.53
C THR A 77 -0.19 6.45 -2.35
N PRO A 78 0.18 6.03 -1.14
CA PRO A 78 1.46 5.39 -0.85
C PRO A 78 1.51 3.95 -1.39
N THR A 79 1.14 3.78 -2.65
CA THR A 79 1.12 2.49 -3.34
C THR A 79 1.77 2.64 -4.69
N LEU A 80 2.68 1.73 -5.04
CA LEU A 80 3.30 1.70 -6.34
C LEU A 80 3.24 0.30 -6.97
N LEU A 81 3.33 0.26 -8.29
CA LEU A 81 3.41 -0.95 -9.09
C LEU A 81 4.75 -0.95 -9.81
N PHE A 82 5.47 -2.07 -9.75
CA PHE A 82 6.76 -2.21 -10.43
C PHE A 82 6.99 -3.62 -10.98
N SER A 83 7.85 -3.72 -11.97
CA SER A 83 8.37 -4.98 -12.49
C SER A 83 9.89 -4.99 -12.45
N VAL A 84 10.48 -6.20 -12.43
CA VAL A 84 11.93 -6.41 -12.45
C VAL A 84 12.27 -7.19 -13.71
N ALA A 85 13.16 -6.67 -14.55
CA ALA A 85 13.57 -7.31 -15.79
C ALA A 85 14.19 -8.70 -15.52
N GLY A 86 13.79 -9.69 -16.32
CA GLY A 86 14.25 -11.06 -16.16
C GLY A 86 13.49 -11.90 -15.14
N HIS A 87 12.54 -11.30 -14.39
CA HIS A 87 11.74 -11.98 -13.38
C HIS A 87 10.25 -11.77 -13.61
N THR A 88 9.46 -12.81 -13.35
CA THR A 88 8.02 -12.67 -13.21
C THR A 88 7.66 -12.00 -11.89
N GLY A 89 6.49 -11.34 -11.83
CA GLY A 89 6.02 -10.75 -10.57
C GLY A 89 5.94 -11.78 -9.42
N ARG A 90 5.58 -13.04 -9.75
CA ARG A 90 5.53 -14.14 -8.77
C ARG A 90 6.92 -14.45 -8.19
N GLU A 91 7.94 -14.56 -9.04
CA GLU A 91 9.32 -14.84 -8.59
C GLU A 91 9.84 -13.71 -7.68
N VAL A 92 9.56 -12.45 -8.04
CA VAL A 92 9.90 -11.30 -7.19
C VAL A 92 9.19 -11.38 -5.84
N HIS A 93 7.87 -11.64 -5.83
CA HIS A 93 7.09 -11.80 -4.60
C HIS A 93 7.65 -12.93 -3.72
N GLU A 94 7.90 -14.10 -4.30
CA GLU A 94 8.40 -15.27 -3.56
C GLU A 94 9.83 -15.06 -3.00
N ALA A 95 10.66 -14.30 -3.72
CA ALA A 95 11.98 -13.92 -3.22
C ALA A 95 11.87 -12.94 -2.04
N LEU A 96 11.11 -11.87 -2.19
CA LEU A 96 10.90 -10.87 -1.14
C LEU A 96 10.25 -11.47 0.12
N ALA A 97 9.35 -12.44 -0.05
CA ALA A 97 8.71 -13.13 1.07
C ALA A 97 9.70 -13.91 1.95
N LYS A 98 10.81 -14.41 1.40
CA LYS A 98 11.87 -15.10 2.18
C LYS A 98 12.54 -14.14 3.17
N ASP A 99 12.60 -12.86 2.84
CA ASP A 99 13.16 -11.80 3.68
C ASP A 99 12.09 -11.08 4.53
N GLY A 100 10.88 -11.68 4.60
CA GLY A 100 9.77 -11.14 5.40
C GLY A 100 9.08 -9.92 4.80
N VAL A 101 9.25 -9.66 3.50
CA VAL A 101 8.59 -8.56 2.78
C VAL A 101 7.37 -9.07 2.03
N ASN A 102 6.18 -8.60 2.41
CA ASN A 102 4.93 -8.95 1.76
C ASN A 102 4.58 -7.95 0.65
N ALA A 103 5.12 -8.12 -0.54
CA ALA A 103 4.81 -7.35 -1.74
C ALA A 103 4.12 -8.27 -2.78
N PRO A 104 2.77 -8.37 -2.77
CA PRO A 104 2.05 -9.28 -3.64
C PRO A 104 2.15 -8.89 -5.12
N ALA A 105 2.11 -9.89 -6.00
CA ALA A 105 2.13 -9.73 -7.44
C ALA A 105 0.84 -10.27 -8.08
N SER A 106 0.19 -9.45 -8.89
CA SER A 106 -1.05 -9.81 -9.60
C SER A 106 -1.46 -8.66 -10.55
N ASN A 107 -2.52 -8.86 -11.30
CA ASN A 107 -3.27 -7.79 -11.95
C ASN A 107 -4.26 -7.06 -11.01
N PHE A 108 -4.43 -7.55 -9.79
CA PHE A 108 -5.28 -6.97 -8.74
C PHE A 108 -6.73 -6.69 -9.20
N TYR A 109 -7.31 -7.63 -9.95
CA TYR A 109 -8.64 -7.54 -10.58
C TYR A 109 -8.77 -6.45 -11.65
N ALA A 110 -7.67 -5.81 -12.05
CA ALA A 110 -7.62 -4.75 -13.06
C ALA A 110 -7.02 -5.30 -14.37
N ILE A 111 -7.54 -6.42 -14.89
CA ILE A 111 -6.97 -7.18 -16.01
C ILE A 111 -6.80 -6.32 -17.27
N GLU A 112 -7.78 -5.50 -17.61
CA GLU A 112 -7.72 -4.64 -18.80
C GLU A 112 -6.70 -3.51 -18.64
N ALA A 113 -6.57 -2.93 -17.42
CA ALA A 113 -5.53 -1.95 -17.13
C ALA A 113 -4.13 -2.58 -17.18
N SER A 114 -3.98 -3.81 -16.67
CA SER A 114 -2.73 -4.57 -16.73
C SER A 114 -2.31 -4.85 -18.18
N ARG A 115 -3.25 -5.31 -19.02
CA ARG A 115 -3.02 -5.53 -20.45
C ARG A 115 -2.65 -4.23 -21.17
N HIS A 116 -3.37 -3.15 -20.91
CA HIS A 116 -3.08 -1.83 -21.48
C HIS A 116 -1.69 -1.31 -21.10
N ALA A 117 -1.24 -1.58 -19.88
CA ALA A 117 0.10 -1.24 -19.40
C ALA A 117 1.20 -2.19 -19.94
N GLY A 118 0.87 -3.18 -20.75
CA GLY A 118 1.81 -4.16 -21.27
C GLY A 118 2.26 -5.23 -20.28
N LEU A 119 1.55 -5.38 -19.16
CA LEU A 119 1.87 -6.31 -18.07
C LEU A 119 1.18 -7.68 -18.23
N GLY A 120 0.36 -7.84 -19.26
CA GLY A 120 -0.41 -9.07 -19.49
C GLY A 120 -1.43 -9.36 -18.39
N ASP A 121 -1.79 -10.63 -18.26
CA ASP A 121 -2.77 -11.09 -17.29
C ASP A 121 -2.16 -11.35 -15.90
N ASP A 122 -0.85 -11.52 -15.81
CA ASP A 122 -0.12 -11.78 -14.57
C ASP A 122 0.11 -10.51 -13.74
N GLY A 123 0.13 -9.35 -14.40
CA GLY A 123 0.35 -8.06 -13.75
C GLY A 123 1.79 -7.83 -13.30
N ALA A 124 1.96 -7.17 -12.17
CA ALA A 124 3.27 -6.83 -11.61
C ALA A 124 3.25 -6.82 -10.08
N VAL A 125 4.37 -6.49 -9.45
CA VAL A 125 4.49 -6.41 -8.00
C VAL A 125 3.90 -5.09 -7.50
N ARG A 126 3.09 -5.17 -6.44
CA ARG A 126 2.54 -3.99 -5.76
C ARG A 126 3.18 -3.84 -4.39
N ALA A 127 3.80 -2.70 -4.15
CA ALA A 127 4.20 -2.27 -2.83
C ALA A 127 3.23 -1.20 -2.32
N GLY A 128 2.72 -1.38 -1.12
CA GLY A 128 1.85 -0.43 -0.42
C GLY A 128 2.37 -0.19 0.98
N LEU A 129 2.40 1.07 1.37
CA LEU A 129 2.83 1.51 2.68
C LEU A 129 1.59 1.73 3.56
N ALA A 130 1.77 1.63 4.85
CA ALA A 130 0.72 1.78 5.85
C ALA A 130 1.25 2.64 7.02
N PRO A 131 0.38 3.17 7.89
CA PRO A 131 0.80 4.01 9.01
C PRO A 131 1.82 3.36 9.95
N TYR A 132 1.90 2.04 9.94
CA TYR A 132 2.84 1.26 10.76
C TYR A 132 4.09 0.78 9.99
N THR A 133 4.24 1.14 8.71
CA THR A 133 5.44 0.81 7.92
C THR A 133 6.62 1.65 8.43
N SER A 134 7.77 1.03 8.62
CA SER A 134 8.99 1.68 9.05
C SER A 134 9.96 1.98 7.88
N VAL A 135 10.97 2.78 8.13
CA VAL A 135 12.07 3.03 7.19
C VAL A 135 12.80 1.72 6.88
N GLU A 136 13.00 0.88 7.88
CA GLU A 136 13.67 -0.42 7.77
C GLU A 136 12.89 -1.39 6.87
N ASP A 137 11.56 -1.33 6.87
CA ASP A 137 10.73 -2.14 5.98
C ASP A 137 10.91 -1.73 4.52
N VAL A 138 10.97 -0.41 4.26
CA VAL A 138 11.26 0.14 2.93
C VAL A 138 12.65 -0.27 2.46
N ASP A 139 13.66 -0.11 3.31
CA ASP A 139 15.04 -0.47 3.00
C ASP A 139 15.20 -1.97 2.71
N ARG A 140 14.49 -2.81 3.46
CA ARG A 140 14.47 -4.26 3.25
C ARG A 140 13.86 -4.62 1.90
N LEU A 141 12.78 -3.98 1.50
CA LEU A 141 12.19 -4.17 0.18
C LEU A 141 13.16 -3.77 -0.93
N VAL A 142 13.76 -2.58 -0.84
CA VAL A 142 14.72 -2.07 -1.83
C VAL A 142 15.92 -3.00 -1.94
N ALA A 143 16.49 -3.43 -0.82
CA ALA A 143 17.63 -4.36 -0.79
C ALA A 143 17.25 -5.73 -1.38
N GLY A 144 16.06 -6.26 -1.06
CA GLY A 144 15.58 -7.52 -1.61
C GLY A 144 15.39 -7.46 -3.13
N VAL A 145 14.86 -6.35 -3.67
CA VAL A 145 14.75 -6.14 -5.12
C VAL A 145 16.12 -6.00 -5.76
N ALA A 146 17.04 -5.25 -5.13
CA ALA A 146 18.40 -5.07 -5.63
C ALA A 146 19.18 -6.40 -5.69
N ALA A 147 18.88 -7.36 -4.86
CA ALA A 147 19.52 -8.68 -4.87
C ALA A 147 19.04 -9.62 -5.99
N LEU A 148 17.94 -9.28 -6.70
CA LEU A 148 17.35 -10.16 -7.74
C LEU A 148 18.11 -10.17 -9.07
N HIS A 149 19.02 -9.24 -9.30
CA HIS A 149 19.77 -9.15 -10.56
C HIS A 149 21.17 -9.80 -10.50
N ALA A 150 21.45 -10.45 -9.40
CA ALA A 150 22.64 -11.26 -9.24
C ALA A 150 22.37 -12.70 -9.71
#